data_2f56a19d466c5d09b26d5441166f2432
#
_entry.id   2f56a19d466c5d09b26d5441166f2432
#
_cell.length_a   1.000
_cell.length_b   1.000
_cell.length_c   1.000
_cell.angle_alpha   90.00
_cell.angle_beta   90.00
_cell.angle_gamma   90.00
#
_symmetry.space_group_name_H-M   'P 1'
#
loop_
_entity.id
_entity.type
_entity.pdbx_description
1 polymer ?
#
loop_
_entity_poly.entity_id
_entity_poly.type
_entity_poly.pdbx_seq_one_letter_code
_entity_poly.pdbx_strand_id
1 'polypeptide(L)'
;MKFLNKLPLFLFAVTGLLATHSSVAQVPYERILNAADEPENWLTYNGGYSAQRYSALDQINSDNVNTLELEWVLQNQVFGAWQSNPIIVDGVMYVTERPNSVMAVDAVTGRVFWKYRH
;
A
#
# COMPACT_ATOMS: atom_id res chain seq x y z
N MET A 1 65.27 34.11 -9.21
CA MET A 1 64.08 34.52 -8.47
C MET A 1 62.94 33.72 -9.02
N LYS A 2 62.52 32.62 -8.29
CA LYS A 2 61.40 31.75 -8.71
C LYS A 2 60.23 32.02 -7.83
N PHE A 3 59.15 32.56 -8.41
CA PHE A 3 57.86 32.71 -7.71
C PHE A 3 57.07 31.36 -7.83
N LEU A 4 56.91 30.67 -6.72
CA LEU A 4 55.97 29.57 -6.63
C LEU A 4 54.59 30.12 -6.38
N ASN A 5 53.68 30.01 -7.35
CA ASN A 5 52.28 30.22 -7.19
C ASN A 5 51.67 29.02 -6.48
N LYS A 6 51.27 29.20 -5.23
CA LYS A 6 50.45 28.22 -4.47
C LYS A 6 48.99 28.49 -4.81
N LEU A 7 48.41 27.57 -5.57
CA LEU A 7 46.96 27.51 -5.81
C LEU A 7 46.26 26.90 -4.59
N PRO A 8 45.25 27.53 -3.96
CA PRO A 8 44.52 26.92 -2.88
C PRO A 8 43.55 25.89 -3.42
N LEU A 9 43.71 24.64 -2.93
CA LEU A 9 42.82 23.52 -3.21
C LEU A 9 41.51 23.72 -2.39
N PHE A 10 40.46 24.21 -3.04
CA PHE A 10 39.12 24.28 -2.43
C PHE A 10 38.53 22.88 -2.41
N LEU A 11 38.56 22.26 -1.23
CA LEU A 11 37.89 20.99 -0.96
C LEU A 11 36.38 21.28 -0.76
N PHE A 12 35.57 21.06 -1.81
CA PHE A 12 34.12 21.08 -1.69
C PHE A 12 33.67 19.80 -0.98
N ALA A 13 33.38 19.92 0.33
CA ALA A 13 32.67 18.88 1.06
C ALA A 13 31.20 18.88 0.65
N VAL A 14 30.81 18.01 -0.26
CA VAL A 14 29.39 17.72 -0.56
C VAL A 14 28.85 16.89 0.59
N THR A 15 28.25 17.53 1.58
CA THR A 15 27.43 16.88 2.60
C THR A 15 26.13 16.43 1.95
N GLY A 16 26.09 15.21 1.43
CA GLY A 16 24.86 14.56 0.99
C GLY A 16 23.93 14.35 2.20
N LEU A 17 22.88 15.16 2.29
CA LEU A 17 21.79 14.97 3.24
C LEU A 17 21.02 13.72 2.81
N LEU A 18 21.35 12.54 3.38
CA LEU A 18 20.56 11.32 3.25
C LEU A 18 19.26 11.56 4.03
N ALA A 19 18.23 12.03 3.33
CA ALA A 19 16.87 12.02 3.86
C ALA A 19 16.46 10.55 4.01
N THR A 20 16.59 10.00 5.21
CA THR A 20 15.99 8.73 5.59
C THR A 20 14.48 8.93 5.60
N HIS A 21 13.83 8.57 4.51
CA HIS A 21 12.38 8.44 4.49
C HIS A 21 12.06 7.21 5.36
N SER A 22 11.78 7.45 6.63
CA SER A 22 11.11 6.45 7.46
C SER A 22 9.71 6.30 6.85
N SER A 23 9.50 5.31 6.00
CA SER A 23 8.17 4.91 5.61
C SER A 23 7.53 4.25 6.82
N VAL A 24 6.97 5.06 7.70
CA VAL A 24 6.07 4.56 8.72
C VAL A 24 4.80 4.19 7.96
N ALA A 25 4.56 2.90 7.77
CA ALA A 25 3.34 2.36 7.19
C ALA A 25 2.18 2.50 8.20
N GLN A 26 2.02 3.69 8.75
CA GLN A 26 0.97 4.00 9.70
C GLN A 26 -0.08 4.86 9.00
N VAL A 27 -1.32 4.36 8.95
CA VAL A 27 -2.46 5.13 8.47
C VAL A 27 -2.89 6.09 9.59
N PRO A 28 -2.70 7.41 9.44
CA PRO A 28 -3.11 8.37 10.46
C PRO A 28 -4.64 8.45 10.55
N TYR A 29 -5.13 8.90 11.69
CA TYR A 29 -6.57 9.04 11.94
C TYR A 29 -7.28 9.91 10.89
N GLU A 30 -6.67 11.02 10.50
CA GLU A 30 -7.19 11.97 9.53
C GLU A 30 -7.44 11.32 8.17
N ARG A 31 -6.57 10.38 7.76
CA ARG A 31 -6.73 9.64 6.52
C ARG A 31 -7.96 8.73 6.57
N ILE A 32 -8.21 8.08 7.71
CA ILE A 32 -9.40 7.24 7.89
C ILE A 32 -10.67 8.11 7.94
N LEU A 33 -10.59 9.28 8.58
CA LEU A 33 -11.70 10.21 8.66
C LEU A 33 -12.14 10.71 7.27
N ASN A 34 -11.18 10.96 6.40
CA ASN A 34 -11.37 11.44 5.03
C ASN A 34 -11.25 10.31 3.98
N ALA A 35 -11.58 9.08 4.34
CA ALA A 35 -11.43 7.91 3.45
C ALA A 35 -12.19 8.06 2.11
N ALA A 36 -13.21 8.91 2.04
CA ALA A 36 -13.95 9.20 0.81
C ALA A 36 -13.10 9.96 -0.25
N ASP A 37 -12.03 10.64 0.17
CA ASP A 37 -11.12 11.37 -0.72
C ASP A 37 -10.11 10.43 -1.41
N GLU A 38 -10.04 9.17 -0.98
CA GLU A 38 -9.14 8.13 -1.47
C GLU A 38 -9.92 6.88 -1.91
N PRO A 39 -10.78 6.95 -2.93
CA PRO A 39 -11.69 5.86 -3.29
C PRO A 39 -10.96 4.58 -3.75
N GLU A 40 -9.69 4.65 -4.13
CA GLU A 40 -8.81 3.52 -4.46
C GLU A 40 -8.36 2.74 -3.22
N ASN A 41 -8.52 3.30 -2.02
CA ASN A 41 -8.20 2.65 -0.76
C ASN A 41 -9.46 2.14 -0.05
N TRP A 42 -9.29 1.11 0.79
CA TRP A 42 -10.35 0.57 1.63
C TRP A 42 -9.84 0.47 3.06
N LEU A 43 -9.84 1.62 3.77
CA LEU A 43 -9.06 1.83 4.99
C LEU A 43 -9.67 1.20 6.24
N THR A 44 -10.94 0.82 6.21
CA THR A 44 -11.63 0.15 7.33
C THR A 44 -12.47 -1.01 6.82
N TYR A 45 -13.02 -1.82 7.73
CA TYR A 45 -13.89 -2.95 7.41
C TYR A 45 -15.06 -2.56 6.48
N ASN A 46 -15.60 -1.35 6.62
CA ASN A 46 -16.74 -0.86 5.84
C ASN A 46 -16.38 0.28 4.88
N GLY A 47 -15.10 0.50 4.58
CA GLY A 47 -14.60 1.57 3.72
C GLY A 47 -14.32 2.88 4.46
N GLY A 48 -15.14 3.24 5.42
CA GLY A 48 -15.01 4.45 6.24
C GLY A 48 -15.90 4.40 7.48
N TYR A 49 -15.84 5.41 8.32
CA TYR A 49 -16.63 5.47 9.57
C TYR A 49 -18.14 5.54 9.36
N SER A 50 -18.60 6.04 8.21
CA SER A 50 -20.03 6.05 7.85
C SER A 50 -20.58 4.64 7.54
N ALA A 51 -19.72 3.66 7.39
CA ALA A 51 -20.05 2.24 7.16
C ALA A 51 -20.98 1.98 5.96
N GLN A 52 -20.95 2.84 4.96
CA GLN A 52 -21.87 2.77 3.80
C GLN A 52 -21.46 1.69 2.80
N ARG A 53 -20.22 1.18 2.87
CA ARG A 53 -19.65 0.17 1.93
C ARG A 53 -19.78 0.63 0.47
N TYR A 54 -19.66 1.92 0.24
CA TYR A 54 -19.73 2.53 -1.07
C TYR A 54 -18.34 2.90 -1.56
N SER A 55 -18.06 2.66 -2.83
CA SER A 55 -16.88 3.14 -3.53
C SER A 55 -17.30 4.15 -4.60
N ALA A 56 -16.59 5.27 -4.69
CA ALA A 56 -16.77 6.27 -5.73
C ALA A 56 -16.00 5.94 -7.03
N LEU A 57 -15.34 4.77 -7.10
CA LEU A 57 -14.68 4.30 -8.32
C LEU A 57 -15.74 3.99 -9.39
N ASP A 58 -15.49 4.43 -10.62
CA ASP A 58 -16.41 4.33 -11.76
C ASP A 58 -15.82 3.59 -12.98
N GLN A 59 -14.59 3.06 -12.85
CA GLN A 59 -13.93 2.31 -13.93
C GLN A 59 -14.71 1.07 -14.34
N ILE A 60 -15.45 0.46 -13.39
CA ILE A 60 -16.36 -0.66 -13.68
C ILE A 60 -17.79 -0.14 -13.61
N ASN A 61 -18.53 -0.31 -14.69
CA ASN A 61 -19.89 0.19 -14.84
C ASN A 61 -20.74 -0.77 -15.68
N SER A 62 -22.02 -0.45 -15.93
CA SER A 62 -22.95 -1.29 -16.69
C SER A 62 -22.51 -1.60 -18.12
N ASP A 63 -21.68 -0.74 -18.71
CA ASP A 63 -21.30 -0.87 -20.11
C ASP A 63 -20.09 -1.81 -20.29
N ASN A 64 -19.27 -1.98 -19.25
CA ASN A 64 -18.05 -2.77 -19.33
C ASN A 64 -17.95 -3.95 -18.33
N VAL A 65 -18.90 -4.10 -17.42
CA VAL A 65 -18.85 -5.17 -16.40
C VAL A 65 -18.79 -6.58 -17.01
N ASN A 66 -19.38 -6.78 -18.18
CA ASN A 66 -19.38 -8.05 -18.90
C ASN A 66 -18.08 -8.35 -19.65
N THR A 67 -17.14 -7.41 -19.69
CA THR A 67 -15.81 -7.56 -20.31
C THR A 67 -14.70 -7.76 -19.29
N LEU A 68 -15.06 -7.92 -18.00
CA LEU A 68 -14.07 -8.18 -16.94
C LEU A 68 -13.34 -9.50 -17.19
N GLU A 69 -12.02 -9.44 -17.04
CA GLU A 69 -11.14 -10.59 -17.12
C GLU A 69 -10.50 -10.88 -15.76
N LEU A 70 -10.11 -12.13 -15.55
CA LEU A 70 -9.44 -12.55 -14.32
C LEU A 70 -7.96 -12.20 -14.39
N GLU A 71 -7.50 -11.26 -13.58
CA GLU A 71 -6.09 -10.85 -13.54
C GLU A 71 -5.23 -11.85 -12.76
N TRP A 72 -5.68 -12.24 -11.57
CA TRP A 72 -4.92 -13.18 -10.75
C TRP A 72 -5.81 -13.94 -9.75
N VAL A 73 -5.28 -15.05 -9.23
CA VAL A 73 -5.91 -15.85 -8.17
C VAL A 73 -4.88 -16.17 -7.09
N LEU A 74 -5.21 -15.86 -5.85
CA LEU A 74 -4.46 -16.30 -4.69
C LEU A 74 -5.14 -17.52 -4.06
N GLN A 75 -4.50 -18.68 -4.17
CA GLN A 75 -4.97 -19.91 -3.54
C GLN A 75 -4.35 -20.08 -2.15
N ASN A 76 -5.15 -20.49 -1.18
CA ASN A 76 -4.68 -20.93 0.12
C ASN A 76 -5.12 -22.35 0.43
N GLN A 77 -4.47 -22.97 1.42
CA GLN A 77 -4.73 -24.35 1.82
C GLN A 77 -5.67 -24.45 3.04
N VAL A 78 -6.36 -23.36 3.38
CA VAL A 78 -7.23 -23.31 4.55
C VAL A 78 -8.66 -23.63 4.15
N PHE A 79 -9.18 -24.72 4.68
CA PHE A 79 -10.57 -25.14 4.46
C PHE A 79 -11.51 -24.52 5.50
N GLY A 80 -12.73 -24.20 5.07
CA GLY A 80 -13.80 -23.70 5.92
C GLY A 80 -14.25 -22.29 5.59
N ALA A 81 -15.22 -21.77 6.34
CA ALA A 81 -15.77 -20.43 6.13
C ALA A 81 -14.72 -19.34 6.36
N TRP A 82 -14.65 -18.39 5.47
CA TRP A 82 -13.81 -17.22 5.54
C TRP A 82 -14.66 -15.98 5.70
N GLN A 83 -14.45 -15.26 6.80
CA GLN A 83 -15.16 -14.03 7.13
C GLN A 83 -14.14 -12.90 7.26
N SER A 84 -13.46 -12.60 6.16
CA SER A 84 -12.45 -11.56 6.11
C SER A 84 -12.86 -10.50 5.10
N ASN A 85 -12.80 -9.22 5.51
CA ASN A 85 -12.82 -8.10 4.60
C ASN A 85 -11.38 -7.64 4.38
N PRO A 86 -10.90 -7.57 3.15
CA PRO A 86 -9.60 -6.99 2.87
C PRO A 86 -9.56 -5.52 3.28
N ILE A 87 -8.43 -5.10 3.86
CA ILE A 87 -8.07 -3.69 4.00
C ILE A 87 -7.09 -3.37 2.88
N ILE A 88 -7.33 -2.30 2.13
CA ILE A 88 -6.47 -1.89 1.01
C ILE A 88 -5.89 -0.52 1.32
N VAL A 89 -4.57 -0.45 1.32
CA VAL A 89 -3.80 0.78 1.57
C VAL A 89 -2.65 0.86 0.59
N ASP A 90 -2.63 1.91 -0.23
CA ASP A 90 -1.53 2.23 -1.14
C ASP A 90 -1.13 1.03 -2.03
N GLY A 91 -2.13 0.33 -2.58
CA GLY A 91 -1.92 -0.82 -3.45
C GLY A 91 -1.56 -2.12 -2.73
N VAL A 92 -1.52 -2.12 -1.41
CA VAL A 92 -1.31 -3.33 -0.59
C VAL A 92 -2.64 -3.78 0.02
N MET A 93 -2.99 -5.03 -0.23
CA MET A 93 -4.17 -5.67 0.34
C MET A 93 -3.77 -6.50 1.56
N TYR A 94 -4.36 -6.21 2.71
CA TYR A 94 -4.17 -6.95 3.96
C TYR A 94 -5.37 -7.87 4.19
N VAL A 95 -5.10 -9.16 4.31
CA VAL A 95 -6.12 -10.20 4.46
C VAL A 95 -5.83 -11.08 5.67
N THR A 96 -6.85 -11.33 6.48
CA THR A 96 -6.77 -12.31 7.55
C THR A 96 -7.14 -13.69 7.04
N GLU A 97 -6.48 -14.72 7.55
CA GLU A 97 -6.68 -16.12 7.20
C GLU A 97 -6.74 -16.98 8.46
N ARG A 98 -7.58 -18.00 8.43
CA ARG A 98 -7.66 -18.96 9.53
C ARG A 98 -6.38 -19.80 9.68
N PRO A 99 -6.04 -20.27 10.89
CA PRO A 99 -6.74 -19.97 12.14
C PRO A 99 -6.43 -18.58 12.69
N ASN A 100 -5.21 -18.06 12.54
CA ASN A 100 -4.76 -16.78 13.10
C ASN A 100 -3.59 -16.22 12.26
N SER A 101 -3.81 -16.04 10.98
CA SER A 101 -2.77 -15.50 10.08
C SER A 101 -3.21 -14.18 9.46
N VAL A 102 -2.25 -13.34 9.16
CA VAL A 102 -2.42 -12.13 8.35
C VAL A 102 -1.41 -12.15 7.22
N MET A 103 -1.80 -11.74 6.04
CA MET A 103 -0.90 -11.57 4.91
C MET A 103 -1.07 -10.20 4.26
N ALA A 104 0.02 -9.70 3.70
CA ALA A 104 0.04 -8.56 2.81
C ALA A 104 0.27 -9.04 1.38
N VAL A 105 -0.56 -8.56 0.48
CA VAL A 105 -0.61 -8.99 -0.92
C VAL A 105 -0.57 -7.74 -1.80
N ASP A 106 0.21 -7.78 -2.85
CA ASP A 106 0.16 -6.80 -3.92
C ASP A 106 -1.23 -6.86 -4.58
N ALA A 107 -1.99 -5.79 -4.50
CA ALA A 107 -3.37 -5.75 -5.00
C ALA A 107 -3.44 -5.85 -6.53
N VAL A 108 -2.36 -5.50 -7.25
CA VAL A 108 -2.30 -5.54 -8.72
C VAL A 108 -1.93 -6.94 -9.23
N THR A 109 -0.98 -7.61 -8.57
CA THR A 109 -0.39 -8.86 -9.10
C THR A 109 -0.76 -10.11 -8.31
N GLY A 110 -1.38 -9.97 -7.14
CA GLY A 110 -1.65 -11.09 -6.24
C GLY A 110 -0.41 -11.66 -5.53
N ARG A 111 0.78 -11.03 -5.70
CA ARG A 111 2.01 -11.48 -5.06
C ARG A 111 1.97 -11.27 -3.56
N VAL A 112 2.22 -12.30 -2.78
CA VAL A 112 2.34 -12.19 -1.32
C VAL A 112 3.66 -11.53 -0.97
N PHE A 113 3.62 -10.38 -0.29
CA PHE A 113 4.80 -9.70 0.24
C PHE A 113 5.29 -10.39 1.51
N TRP A 114 4.38 -10.68 2.42
CA TRP A 114 4.67 -11.40 3.66
C TRP A 114 3.41 -12.07 4.22
N LYS A 115 3.62 -13.05 5.07
CA LYS A 115 2.56 -13.72 5.85
C LYS A 115 3.05 -13.91 7.28
N TYR A 116 2.24 -13.43 8.23
CA TYR A 116 2.41 -13.66 9.65
C TYR A 116 1.47 -14.76 10.11
N ARG A 117 1.98 -15.67 10.92
CA ARG A 117 1.20 -16.73 11.60
C ARG A 117 1.42 -16.59 13.10
N HIS A 118 0.31 -16.52 13.84
CA HIS A 118 0.34 -16.49 15.29
C HIS A 118 0.35 -17.91 15.85
#